data_a271d51940a734b95094455cba62e766
#
_entry.id   a271d51940a734b95094455cba62e766
#
_cell.length_a   1.000
_cell.length_b   1.000
_cell.length_c   1.000
_cell.angle_alpha   90.00
_cell.angle_beta   90.00
_cell.angle_gamma   90.00
#
_symmetry.space_group_name_H-M   'P 1'
#
loop_
_entity.id
_entity.type
_entity.pdbx_description
1 polymer ?
#
loop_
_entity_poly.entity_id
_entity_poly.type
_entity_poly.pdbx_seq_one_letter_code
_entity_poly.pdbx_strand_id
1 'polypeptide(L)'
;MAEPKAKLFYLRSKGSGPAETDNWFSYMVGSNGAYVLHEWSIPKAGGGFEDGSRTYSVKEFLRNDDFNGRPKIKLGELLRTQ
;
A
#
# COMPACT_ATOMS: atom_id res chain seq x y z
N MET A 1 8.35 -20.34 -12.56
CA MET A 1 7.88 -18.93 -12.49
C MET A 1 8.34 -18.30 -11.19
N ALA A 2 8.93 -17.14 -11.30
CA ALA A 2 9.35 -16.42 -10.09
C ALA A 2 8.15 -15.72 -9.45
N GLU A 3 8.06 -15.80 -8.15
CA GLU A 3 7.07 -15.03 -7.40
C GLU A 3 7.42 -13.55 -7.45
N PRO A 4 6.42 -12.65 -7.43
CA PRO A 4 6.70 -11.23 -7.36
C PRO A 4 7.48 -10.90 -6.09
N LYS A 5 8.46 -10.04 -6.22
CA LYS A 5 9.16 -9.52 -5.05
C LYS A 5 8.35 -8.39 -4.46
N ALA A 6 8.18 -8.41 -3.15
CA ALA A 6 7.40 -7.41 -2.44
C ALA A 6 8.28 -6.69 -1.43
N LYS A 7 8.17 -5.36 -1.38
CA LYS A 7 8.85 -4.55 -0.38
C LYS A 7 7.88 -3.53 0.18
N LEU A 8 7.54 -3.67 1.44
CA LEU A 8 6.71 -2.70 2.15
C LEU A 8 7.46 -1.37 2.25
N PHE A 9 6.86 -0.29 1.77
CA PHE A 9 7.51 1.02 1.83
C PHE A 9 6.78 2.00 2.75
N TYR A 10 5.54 1.72 3.11
CA TYR A 10 4.80 2.60 4.00
C TYR A 10 3.67 1.86 4.69
N LEU A 11 3.51 2.11 5.97
CA LEU A 11 2.41 1.60 6.78
C LEU A 11 1.75 2.81 7.46
N ARG A 12 0.44 2.89 7.39
CA ARG A 12 -0.31 3.95 8.05
C ARG A 12 -1.48 3.35 8.81
N SER A 13 -1.57 3.72 10.09
CA SER A 13 -2.69 3.35 10.95
C SER A 13 -3.45 4.61 11.33
N LYS A 14 -4.77 4.57 11.28
CA LYS A 14 -5.65 5.68 11.66
C LYS A 14 -6.66 5.19 12.69
N GLY A 15 -7.00 6.07 13.63
CA GLY A 15 -7.91 5.73 14.71
C GLY A 15 -7.18 5.18 15.90
N SER A 16 -7.92 4.62 16.85
CA SER A 16 -7.33 4.03 18.04
C SER A 16 -8.18 2.86 18.53
N GLY A 17 -7.52 1.89 19.17
CA GLY A 17 -8.19 0.73 19.73
C GLY A 17 -8.99 -0.05 18.70
N PRO A 18 -10.23 -0.42 19.00
CA PRO A 18 -11.03 -1.26 18.10
C PRO A 18 -11.48 -0.55 16.81
N ALA A 19 -11.26 0.76 16.70
CA ALA A 19 -11.61 1.52 15.49
C ALA A 19 -10.40 1.80 14.60
N GLU A 20 -9.25 1.19 14.88
CA GLU A 20 -8.03 1.42 14.11
C GLU A 20 -8.12 0.81 12.72
N THR A 21 -7.86 1.62 11.71
CA THR A 21 -7.78 1.18 10.30
C THR A 21 -6.33 1.15 9.88
N ASP A 22 -5.89 0.00 9.38
CA ASP A 22 -4.51 -0.18 8.93
C ASP A 22 -4.43 -0.19 7.41
N ASN A 23 -3.37 0.43 6.89
CA ASN A 23 -3.09 0.47 5.45
C ASN A 23 -1.63 0.12 5.22
N TRP A 24 -1.39 -0.80 4.31
CA TRP A 24 -0.04 -1.25 3.94
C TRP A 24 0.19 -0.95 2.46
N PHE A 25 1.36 -0.38 2.16
CA PHE A 25 1.74 -0.06 0.78
C PHE A 25 3.03 -0.78 0.45
N SER A 26 2.99 -1.62 -0.56
CA SER A 26 4.14 -2.41 -0.97
C SER A 26 4.49 -2.16 -2.44
N TYR A 27 5.79 -2.13 -2.71
CA TYR A 27 6.31 -2.07 -4.07
C TYR A 27 6.52 -3.50 -4.56
N MET A 28 5.84 -3.85 -5.63
CA MET A 28 5.84 -5.20 -6.18
C MET A 28 6.57 -5.21 -7.50
N VAL A 29 7.40 -6.23 -7.70
CA VAL A 29 8.09 -6.44 -8.97
C VAL A 29 7.71 -7.82 -9.49
N GLY A 30 6.92 -7.84 -10.55
CA GLY A 30 6.48 -9.07 -11.18
C GLY A 30 7.09 -9.23 -12.58
N SER A 31 6.67 -10.28 -13.28
CA SER A 31 7.15 -10.58 -14.62
C SER A 31 6.77 -9.51 -15.64
N ASN A 32 5.69 -8.79 -15.41
CA ASN A 32 5.19 -7.75 -16.31
C ASN A 32 5.58 -6.34 -15.90
N GLY A 33 6.46 -6.21 -14.90
CA GLY A 33 6.93 -4.91 -14.44
C GLY A 33 6.57 -4.64 -12.99
N ALA A 34 6.74 -3.40 -12.57
CA ALA A 34 6.54 -2.99 -11.19
C ALA A 34 5.16 -2.36 -11.01
N TYR A 35 4.61 -2.56 -9.82
CA TYR A 35 3.33 -1.95 -9.44
C TYR A 35 3.29 -1.74 -7.93
N VAL A 36 2.29 -1.00 -7.46
CA VAL A 36 2.07 -0.74 -6.04
C VAL A 36 0.86 -1.56 -5.58
N LEU A 37 1.03 -2.28 -4.48
CA LEU A 37 -0.06 -2.99 -3.82
C LEU A 37 -0.46 -2.21 -2.58
N HIS A 38 -1.71 -1.80 -2.50
CA HIS A 38 -2.31 -1.17 -1.33
C HIS A 38 -3.26 -2.18 -0.68
N GLU A 39 -3.00 -2.52 0.56
CA GLU A 39 -3.85 -3.41 1.36
C GLU A 39 -4.40 -2.64 2.54
N TRP A 40 -5.61 -3.00 2.98
CA TRP A 40 -6.22 -2.36 4.15
C TRP A 40 -6.98 -3.36 4.98
N SER A 41 -7.16 -3.00 6.26
CA SER A 41 -7.96 -3.75 7.21
C SER A 41 -8.80 -2.73 7.99
N ILE A 42 -10.12 -2.87 7.91
CA ILE A 42 -11.07 -1.93 8.50
C ILE A 42 -11.94 -2.68 9.50
N PRO A 43 -12.03 -2.23 10.78
CA PRO A 43 -12.90 -2.90 11.75
C PRO A 43 -14.37 -2.72 11.38
N LYS A 44 -15.15 -3.80 11.56
CA LYS A 44 -16.58 -3.80 11.29
C LYS A 44 -17.38 -3.51 12.54
N ALA A 45 -18.54 -2.90 12.38
CA ALA A 45 -19.44 -2.55 13.48
C ALA A 45 -19.90 -3.76 14.31
N GLY A 46 -20.05 -4.91 13.70
CA GLY A 46 -20.47 -6.14 14.39
C GLY A 46 -19.33 -7.02 14.89
N GLY A 47 -18.10 -6.52 14.84
CA GLY A 47 -16.90 -7.30 15.17
C GLY A 47 -16.22 -7.84 13.92
N GLY A 48 -14.95 -8.21 14.06
CA GLY A 48 -14.13 -8.65 12.94
C GLY A 48 -13.63 -7.49 12.09
N PHE A 49 -12.98 -7.84 10.98
CA PHE A 49 -12.37 -6.85 10.08
C PHE A 49 -12.79 -7.09 8.64
N GLU A 50 -12.87 -6.03 7.88
CA GLU A 50 -13.04 -6.10 6.44
C GLU A 50 -11.68 -5.78 5.81
N ASP A 51 -11.10 -6.76 5.13
CA ASP A 51 -9.81 -6.62 4.48
C ASP A 51 -10.01 -6.43 2.98
N GLY A 52 -9.17 -5.62 2.39
CA GLY A 52 -9.22 -5.41 0.95
C GLY A 52 -7.84 -5.11 0.40
N SER A 53 -7.76 -5.09 -0.93
CA SER A 53 -6.51 -4.75 -1.61
C SER A 53 -6.81 -4.18 -2.98
N ARG A 54 -5.87 -3.39 -3.48
CA ARG A 54 -5.93 -2.82 -4.81
C ARG A 54 -4.54 -2.62 -5.35
N THR A 55 -4.37 -2.82 -6.65
CA THR A 55 -3.09 -2.58 -7.29
C THR A 55 -3.16 -1.34 -8.16
N TYR A 56 -2.02 -0.66 -8.27
CA TYR A 56 -1.85 0.53 -9.09
C TYR A 56 -0.54 0.40 -9.86
N SER A 57 -0.48 0.88 -11.08
CA SER A 57 0.82 1.09 -11.70
C SER A 57 1.55 2.17 -10.89
N VAL A 58 2.88 2.20 -10.96
CA VAL A 58 3.66 3.24 -10.26
C VAL A 58 3.18 4.63 -10.69
N LYS A 59 2.91 4.80 -11.98
CA LYS A 59 2.44 6.07 -12.52
C LYS A 59 1.07 6.47 -11.98
N GLU A 60 0.13 5.52 -11.90
CA GLU A 60 -1.19 5.76 -11.33
C GLU A 60 -1.10 6.15 -9.86
N PHE A 61 -0.26 5.45 -9.10
CA PHE A 61 -0.06 5.73 -7.68
C PHE A 61 0.48 7.15 -7.49
N LEU A 62 1.48 7.55 -8.28
CA LEU A 62 2.09 8.87 -8.17
C LEU A 62 1.15 10.00 -8.59
N ARG A 63 0.16 9.71 -9.44
CA ARG A 63 -0.85 10.69 -9.87
C ARG A 63 -2.07 10.75 -8.97
N ASN A 64 -2.25 9.78 -8.09
CA ASN A 64 -3.43 9.70 -7.25
C ASN A 64 -3.33 10.66 -6.07
N ASP A 65 -4.25 11.62 -5.98
CA ASP A 65 -4.23 12.62 -4.92
C ASP A 65 -4.54 12.08 -3.54
N ASP A 66 -5.14 10.89 -3.46
CA ASP A 66 -5.44 10.23 -2.18
C ASP A 66 -4.17 9.81 -1.44
N PHE A 67 -3.05 9.67 -2.14
CA PHE A 67 -1.79 9.22 -1.57
C PHE A 67 -0.75 10.34 -1.46
N ASN A 68 -1.16 11.58 -1.53
CA ASN A 68 -0.25 12.71 -1.39
C ASN A 68 0.45 12.70 -0.03
N GLY A 69 1.70 13.15 -0.02
CA GLY A 69 2.50 13.21 1.19
C GLY A 69 3.38 11.99 1.37
N ARG A 70 3.38 11.43 2.58
CA ARG A 70 4.32 10.36 2.95
C ARG A 70 4.32 9.12 2.06
N PRO A 71 3.17 8.59 1.62
CA PRO A 71 3.21 7.42 0.75
C PRO A 71 4.02 7.64 -0.53
N LYS A 72 3.82 8.78 -1.18
CA LYS A 72 4.57 9.12 -2.39
C LYS A 72 6.04 9.40 -2.12
N ILE A 73 6.33 10.06 -1.00
CA ILE A 73 7.71 10.34 -0.59
C ILE A 73 8.47 9.04 -0.35
N LYS A 74 7.85 8.10 0.37
CA LYS A 74 8.48 6.81 0.67
C LYS A 74 8.71 5.98 -0.59
N LEU A 75 7.76 5.97 -1.51
CA LEU A 75 7.95 5.31 -2.80
C LEU A 75 9.09 5.94 -3.59
N GLY A 76 9.16 7.27 -3.63
CA GLY A 76 10.24 7.98 -4.29
C GLY A 76 11.61 7.64 -3.72
N GLU A 77 11.73 7.56 -2.40
CA GLU A 77 12.97 7.15 -1.73
C GLU A 77 13.37 5.73 -2.14
N LEU A 78 12.41 4.82 -2.16
CA LEU A 78 12.66 3.44 -2.55
C LEU A 78 13.15 3.34 -3.99
N LEU A 79 12.52 4.07 -4.91
CA LEU A 79 12.89 4.05 -6.32
C LEU A 79 14.30 4.60 -6.57
N ARG A 80 14.76 5.53 -5.72
CA ARG A 80 16.13 6.06 -5.82
C ARG A 80 17.20 5.07 -5.42
N THR A 81 16.85 4.11 -4.58
CA THR A 81 17.82 3.12 -4.05
C THR A 81 17.88 1.85 -4.87
N GLN A 82 17.12 1.77 -5.92
CA GLN A 82 17.04 0.58 -6.79
C GLN A 82 18.00 0.63 -7.95
#